data_fd2783026991bad8f2d437130d43a3fa
#
_entry.id   fd2783026991bad8f2d437130d43a3fa
#
_cell.length_a   1.000
_cell.length_b   1.000
_cell.length_c   1.000
_cell.angle_alpha   90.00
_cell.angle_beta   90.00
_cell.angle_gamma   90.00
#
_symmetry.space_group_name_H-M   'P 1'
#
loop_
_entity.id
_entity.type
_entity.pdbx_description
1 polymer ?
#
loop_
_entity_poly.entity_id
_entity_poly.type
_entity_poly.pdbx_seq_one_letter_code
_entity_poly.pdbx_strand_id
1 'polypeptide(L)'
;YEISECLVGSEMCIRDSKPFDPTYLLALVKSLLKNREKARTMLGKATQTDKIEENILSPQDNVFMTERYHLMESELSNPELDIARMTELLRISRTKFYYKVKGLTGESPSTFFKTYKLNRAAELITEGKHTVSEIADMTGFSTLSHFSKSFKKQFGVSPSEYGK
;
A
#
# COMPACT_ATOMS: atom_id res chain seq x y z
N TYR A 1 -26.69 -3.66 -35.21
CA TYR A 1 -26.64 -3.27 -33.80
C TYR A 1 -25.24 -3.49 -33.33
N GLU A 2 -24.51 -2.38 -33.18
CA GLU A 2 -23.13 -2.35 -32.74
C GLU A 2 -23.04 -2.81 -31.29
N ILE A 3 -22.32 -3.86 -31.06
CA ILE A 3 -21.94 -4.34 -29.74
C ILE A 3 -20.76 -3.48 -29.32
N SER A 4 -21.00 -2.57 -28.39
CA SER A 4 -19.99 -1.74 -27.76
C SER A 4 -18.87 -2.62 -27.19
N GLU A 5 -17.65 -2.29 -27.55
CA GLU A 5 -16.42 -2.93 -27.13
C GLU A 5 -16.41 -3.15 -25.62
N CYS A 6 -16.56 -4.40 -25.21
CA CYS A 6 -16.30 -4.84 -23.86
C CYS A 6 -14.80 -4.77 -23.67
N LEU A 7 -14.31 -3.84 -22.87
CA LEU A 7 -12.90 -3.65 -22.53
C LEU A 7 -12.28 -4.98 -22.12
N VAL A 8 -11.38 -5.45 -22.94
CA VAL A 8 -10.61 -6.66 -22.80
C VAL A 8 -9.63 -6.50 -21.62
N GLY A 9 -9.96 -7.12 -20.53
CA GLY A 9 -9.07 -7.41 -19.43
C GLY A 9 -9.72 -8.53 -18.67
N SER A 10 -9.32 -9.76 -18.92
CA SER A 10 -9.57 -11.08 -18.27
C SER A 10 -10.64 -11.20 -17.14
N GLU A 11 -11.57 -10.30 -17.06
CA GLU A 11 -12.80 -10.45 -16.29
C GLU A 11 -13.87 -10.96 -17.25
N MET A 12 -14.07 -12.28 -17.24
CA MET A 12 -15.19 -12.93 -17.92
C MET A 12 -16.48 -12.23 -17.47
N CYS A 13 -17.08 -11.50 -18.40
CA CYS A 13 -18.27 -10.70 -18.15
C CYS A 13 -19.38 -11.63 -17.65
N ILE A 14 -19.72 -11.56 -16.37
CA ILE A 14 -20.75 -12.38 -15.71
C ILE A 14 -22.14 -12.22 -16.39
N ARG A 15 -22.30 -11.20 -17.26
CA ARG A 15 -23.52 -10.96 -18.02
C ARG A 15 -23.82 -12.01 -19.09
N ASP A 16 -22.81 -12.70 -19.61
CA ASP A 16 -22.97 -13.52 -20.81
C ASP A 16 -23.16 -15.02 -20.53
N SER A 17 -22.98 -15.46 -19.27
CA SER A 17 -23.17 -16.86 -18.87
C SER A 17 -24.47 -17.06 -18.11
N LYS A 18 -25.57 -17.08 -18.83
CA LYS A 18 -26.87 -17.58 -18.34
C LYS A 18 -27.18 -18.93 -18.99
N PRO A 19 -27.47 -19.98 -18.23
CA PRO A 19 -27.55 -20.08 -16.77
C PRO A 19 -26.16 -20.21 -16.10
N PHE A 20 -25.90 -19.46 -15.01
CA PHE A 20 -24.66 -19.57 -14.25
C PHE A 20 -24.77 -20.68 -13.19
N ASP A 21 -23.69 -21.43 -13.02
CA ASP A 21 -23.57 -22.41 -11.93
C ASP A 21 -23.26 -21.67 -10.60
N PRO A 22 -24.17 -21.73 -9.60
CA PRO A 22 -23.94 -21.09 -8.31
C PRO A 22 -22.66 -21.57 -7.61
N THR A 23 -22.28 -22.83 -7.82
CA THR A 23 -21.10 -23.45 -7.23
C THR A 23 -19.83 -22.82 -7.80
N TYR A 24 -19.80 -22.63 -9.12
CA TYR A 24 -18.69 -21.95 -9.81
C TYR A 24 -18.57 -20.49 -9.37
N LEU A 25 -19.69 -19.77 -9.28
CA LEU A 25 -19.70 -18.38 -8.82
C LEU A 25 -19.17 -18.26 -7.37
N LEU A 26 -19.62 -19.14 -6.47
CA LEU A 26 -19.12 -19.17 -5.08
C LEU A 26 -17.63 -19.49 -5.01
N ALA A 27 -17.14 -20.42 -5.83
CA ALA A 27 -15.72 -20.75 -5.90
C ALA A 27 -14.90 -19.54 -6.40
N LEU A 28 -15.37 -18.85 -7.44
CA LEU A 28 -14.75 -17.64 -7.97
C LEU A 28 -14.69 -16.53 -6.92
N VAL A 29 -15.81 -16.23 -6.26
CA VAL A 29 -15.86 -15.21 -5.20
C VAL A 29 -14.93 -15.56 -4.04
N LYS A 30 -14.91 -16.81 -3.58
CA LYS A 30 -13.98 -17.26 -2.53
C LYS A 30 -12.51 -17.11 -2.95
N SER A 31 -12.18 -17.43 -4.19
CA SER A 31 -10.82 -17.26 -4.73
C SER A 31 -10.42 -15.79 -4.77
N LEU A 32 -11.28 -14.91 -5.26
CA LEU A 32 -11.04 -13.46 -5.29
C LEU A 32 -10.87 -12.87 -3.89
N LEU A 33 -11.69 -13.28 -2.93
CA LEU A 33 -11.57 -12.84 -1.54
C LEU A 33 -10.25 -13.30 -0.91
N LYS A 34 -9.86 -14.56 -1.14
CA LYS A 34 -8.59 -15.13 -0.65
C LYS A 34 -7.37 -14.41 -1.25
N ASN A 35 -7.39 -14.11 -2.55
CA ASN A 35 -6.33 -13.37 -3.20
C ASN A 35 -6.23 -11.93 -2.66
N ARG A 36 -7.38 -11.27 -2.43
CA ARG A 36 -7.42 -9.94 -1.83
C ARG A 36 -6.88 -9.92 -0.40
N GLU A 37 -7.12 -10.96 0.38
CA GLU A 37 -6.62 -11.09 1.75
C GLU A 37 -5.10 -11.31 1.77
N LYS A 38 -4.58 -12.15 0.87
CA LYS A 38 -3.13 -12.31 0.65
C LYS A 38 -2.47 -10.99 0.24
N ALA A 39 -3.05 -10.27 -0.74
CA ALA A 39 -2.56 -8.96 -1.16
C ALA A 39 -2.49 -7.96 0.00
N ARG A 40 -3.51 -7.89 0.85
CA ARG A 40 -3.53 -7.04 2.05
C ARG A 40 -2.39 -7.35 3.02
N THR A 41 -2.16 -8.64 3.28
CA THR A 41 -1.12 -9.07 4.21
C THR A 41 0.28 -8.75 3.68
N MET A 42 0.49 -8.89 2.39
CA MET A 42 1.78 -8.58 1.74
C MET A 42 2.03 -7.08 1.64
N LEU A 43 1.05 -6.30 1.21
CA LEU A 43 1.16 -4.84 1.09
C LEU A 43 1.37 -4.16 2.45
N GLY A 44 0.79 -4.67 3.53
CA GLY A 44 1.01 -4.15 4.88
C GLY A 44 2.42 -4.40 5.43
N LYS A 45 3.18 -5.32 4.85
CA LYS A 45 4.55 -5.67 5.26
C LYS A 45 5.63 -5.20 4.26
N ALA A 46 5.24 -4.83 3.04
CA ALA A 46 6.19 -4.46 1.99
C ALA A 46 6.78 -3.07 2.25
N THR A 47 8.10 -3.02 2.32
CA THR A 47 8.90 -1.79 2.35
C THR A 47 9.62 -1.55 1.03
N GLN A 48 9.68 -2.56 0.16
CA GLN A 48 10.36 -2.47 -1.13
C GLN A 48 9.45 -2.91 -2.28
N THR A 49 9.56 -2.20 -3.39
CA THR A 49 8.80 -2.38 -4.62
C THR A 49 9.01 -3.77 -5.26
N ASP A 50 10.16 -4.40 -5.00
CA ASP A 50 10.64 -5.58 -5.71
C ASP A 50 10.02 -6.91 -5.24
N LYS A 51 9.14 -6.89 -4.22
CA LYS A 51 8.61 -8.13 -3.61
C LYS A 51 7.09 -8.29 -3.72
N ILE A 52 6.43 -7.49 -4.54
CA ILE A 52 5.00 -7.73 -4.84
C ILE A 52 4.97 -8.82 -5.90
N GLU A 53 4.66 -10.06 -5.51
CA GLU A 53 4.46 -11.15 -6.46
C GLU A 53 3.37 -10.73 -7.47
N GLU A 54 3.74 -10.67 -8.74
CA GLU A 54 2.93 -10.17 -9.87
C GLU A 54 1.55 -10.84 -10.01
N ASN A 55 1.35 -11.98 -9.35
CA ASN A 55 0.14 -12.81 -9.50
C ASN A 55 -0.97 -12.52 -8.46
N ILE A 56 -0.77 -11.57 -7.52
CA ILE A 56 -1.72 -11.34 -6.41
C ILE A 56 -2.65 -10.17 -6.69
N LEU A 57 -2.16 -9.17 -7.43
CA LEU A 57 -2.92 -7.99 -7.83
C LEU A 57 -3.22 -8.02 -9.32
N SER A 58 -4.28 -7.32 -9.73
CA SER A 58 -4.49 -7.08 -11.15
C SER A 58 -3.31 -6.25 -11.72
N PRO A 59 -2.98 -6.35 -13.02
CA PRO A 59 -1.92 -5.52 -13.62
C PRO A 59 -2.13 -4.02 -13.38
N GLN A 60 -3.37 -3.56 -13.40
CA GLN A 60 -3.74 -2.17 -13.13
C GLN A 60 -3.53 -1.78 -11.66
N ASP A 61 -3.76 -2.70 -10.72
CA ASP A 61 -3.54 -2.47 -9.29
C ASP A 61 -2.06 -2.52 -8.95
N ASN A 62 -1.29 -3.37 -9.64
CA ASN A 62 0.18 -3.38 -9.54
C ASN A 62 0.76 -2.04 -9.98
N VAL A 63 0.43 -1.55 -11.16
CA VAL A 63 0.86 -0.22 -11.64
C VAL A 63 0.43 0.87 -10.65
N PHE A 64 -0.82 0.82 -10.20
CA PHE A 64 -1.33 1.76 -9.21
C PHE A 64 -0.50 1.75 -7.92
N MET A 65 -0.14 0.61 -7.36
CA MET A 65 0.64 0.53 -6.12
C MET A 65 2.11 0.91 -6.35
N THR A 66 2.72 0.46 -7.45
CA THR A 66 4.12 0.77 -7.79
C THR A 66 4.37 2.26 -7.90
N GLU A 67 3.52 3.02 -8.60
CA GLU A 67 3.64 4.47 -8.69
C GLU A 67 3.57 5.17 -7.31
N ARG A 68 2.77 4.63 -6.37
CA ARG A 68 2.66 5.19 -5.01
C ARG A 68 3.89 4.87 -4.17
N TYR A 69 4.42 3.66 -4.29
CA TYR A 69 5.67 3.32 -3.62
C TYR A 69 6.83 4.19 -4.13
N HIS A 70 6.96 4.38 -5.44
CA HIS A 70 7.97 5.27 -6.00
C HIS A 70 7.82 6.71 -5.50
N LEU A 71 6.60 7.23 -5.44
CA LEU A 71 6.35 8.58 -4.91
C LEU A 71 6.68 8.65 -3.41
N MET A 72 6.26 7.66 -2.62
CA MET A 72 6.57 7.61 -1.18
C MET A 72 8.06 7.53 -0.93
N GLU A 73 8.81 6.79 -1.73
CA GLU A 73 10.26 6.67 -1.62
C GLU A 73 10.97 7.97 -2.02
N SER A 74 10.61 8.57 -3.16
CA SER A 74 11.23 9.81 -3.63
C SER A 74 10.99 11.01 -2.72
N GLU A 75 9.87 11.03 -2.02
CA GLU A 75 9.46 12.13 -1.12
C GLU A 75 9.49 11.71 0.36
N LEU A 76 10.19 10.62 0.69
CA LEU A 76 10.15 10.03 2.03
C LEU A 76 10.57 11.01 3.14
N SER A 77 11.60 11.80 2.90
CA SER A 77 12.13 12.80 3.83
C SER A 77 11.31 14.10 3.89
N ASN A 78 10.35 14.27 2.99
CA ASN A 78 9.54 15.48 2.95
C ASN A 78 8.45 15.44 4.06
N PRO A 79 8.52 16.29 5.09
CA PRO A 79 7.52 16.32 6.16
C PRO A 79 6.16 16.87 5.69
N GLU A 80 6.14 17.65 4.60
CA GLU A 80 4.93 18.21 4.00
C GLU A 80 4.18 17.21 3.10
N LEU A 81 4.76 16.01 2.88
CA LEU A 81 4.08 14.99 2.10
C LEU A 81 2.92 14.38 2.90
N ASP A 82 1.74 14.86 2.61
CA ASP A 82 0.48 14.36 3.11
C ASP A 82 -0.36 13.70 1.99
N ILE A 83 -1.52 13.17 2.35
CA ILE A 83 -2.45 12.55 1.39
C ILE A 83 -2.96 13.57 0.36
N ALA A 84 -3.09 14.84 0.73
CA ALA A 84 -3.53 15.87 -0.20
C ALA A 84 -2.47 16.09 -1.29
N ARG A 85 -1.22 16.25 -0.87
CA ARG A 85 -0.10 16.42 -1.79
C ARG A 85 0.14 15.19 -2.67
N MET A 86 0.03 13.99 -2.10
CA MET A 86 0.11 12.74 -2.86
C MET A 86 -0.96 12.67 -3.96
N THR A 87 -2.21 12.98 -3.63
CA THR A 87 -3.31 12.93 -4.61
C THR A 87 -3.18 13.99 -5.70
N GLU A 88 -2.62 15.14 -5.39
CA GLU A 88 -2.30 16.20 -6.35
C GLU A 88 -1.20 15.73 -7.32
N LEU A 89 -0.07 15.24 -6.81
CA LEU A 89 1.05 14.75 -7.62
C LEU A 89 0.64 13.58 -8.54
N LEU A 90 -0.20 12.69 -8.03
CA LEU A 90 -0.71 11.54 -8.78
C LEU A 90 -1.91 11.88 -9.68
N ARG A 91 -2.39 13.12 -9.67
CA ARG A 91 -3.55 13.58 -10.45
C ARG A 91 -4.79 12.69 -10.26
N ILE A 92 -5.04 12.25 -9.03
CA ILE A 92 -6.17 11.39 -8.68
C ILE A 92 -7.04 12.07 -7.62
N SER A 93 -8.36 11.89 -7.69
CA SER A 93 -9.24 12.42 -6.64
C SER A 93 -9.00 11.73 -5.29
N ARG A 94 -9.10 12.49 -4.18
CA ARG A 94 -8.95 11.96 -2.81
C ARG A 94 -9.87 10.78 -2.53
N THR A 95 -11.11 10.86 -3.00
CA THR A 95 -12.12 9.80 -2.82
C THR A 95 -11.69 8.51 -3.52
N LYS A 96 -11.28 8.59 -4.80
CA LYS A 96 -10.80 7.43 -5.56
C LYS A 96 -9.55 6.82 -4.93
N PHE A 97 -8.60 7.67 -4.51
CA PHE A 97 -7.39 7.25 -3.83
C PHE A 97 -7.70 6.50 -2.53
N TYR A 98 -8.58 7.09 -1.68
CA TYR A 98 -8.98 6.49 -0.41
C TYR A 98 -9.59 5.10 -0.59
N TYR A 99 -10.59 4.97 -1.44
CA TYR A 99 -11.27 3.68 -1.62
C TYR A 99 -10.35 2.63 -2.28
N LYS A 100 -9.49 3.04 -3.21
CA LYS A 100 -8.59 2.11 -3.86
C LYS A 100 -7.49 1.62 -2.92
N VAL A 101 -6.82 2.49 -2.18
CA VAL A 101 -5.82 2.09 -1.16
C VAL A 101 -6.47 1.22 -0.09
N LYS A 102 -7.60 1.67 0.49
CA LYS A 102 -8.31 0.88 1.49
C LYS A 102 -8.78 -0.47 0.96
N GLY A 103 -9.20 -0.51 -0.29
CA GLY A 103 -9.59 -1.74 -0.98
C GLY A 103 -8.44 -2.74 -1.09
N LEU A 104 -7.26 -2.28 -1.46
CA LEU A 104 -6.08 -3.11 -1.69
C LEU A 104 -5.36 -3.49 -0.39
N THR A 105 -5.13 -2.52 0.50
CA THR A 105 -4.33 -2.71 1.72
C THR A 105 -5.16 -3.07 2.96
N GLY A 106 -6.45 -2.77 2.96
CA GLY A 106 -7.33 -2.89 4.13
C GLY A 106 -7.26 -1.68 5.07
N GLU A 107 -6.29 -0.78 4.90
CA GLU A 107 -6.02 0.36 5.77
C GLU A 107 -6.40 1.69 5.12
N SER A 108 -6.55 2.73 5.93
CA SER A 108 -6.69 4.08 5.40
C SER A 108 -5.37 4.53 4.75
N PRO A 109 -5.39 5.40 3.72
CA PRO A 109 -4.16 5.93 3.12
C PRO A 109 -3.19 6.56 4.13
N SER A 110 -3.71 7.27 5.13
CA SER A 110 -2.88 7.89 6.18
C SER A 110 -2.18 6.84 7.05
N THR A 111 -2.90 5.78 7.43
CA THR A 111 -2.31 4.66 8.19
C THR A 111 -1.28 3.94 7.34
N PHE A 112 -1.62 3.60 6.10
CA PHE A 112 -0.73 2.92 5.17
C PHE A 112 0.58 3.70 4.96
N PHE A 113 0.49 5.01 4.71
CA PHE A 113 1.67 5.85 4.52
C PHE A 113 2.53 5.96 5.79
N LYS A 114 1.89 6.09 6.96
CA LYS A 114 2.59 6.10 8.25
C LYS A 114 3.30 4.77 8.52
N THR A 115 2.64 3.65 8.26
CA THR A 115 3.21 2.30 8.38
C THR A 115 4.41 2.14 7.47
N TYR A 116 4.33 2.61 6.22
CA TYR A 116 5.44 2.61 5.29
C TYR A 116 6.66 3.38 5.82
N LYS A 117 6.47 4.64 6.27
CA LYS A 117 7.55 5.46 6.86
C LYS A 117 8.21 4.75 8.06
N LEU A 118 7.44 4.14 8.93
CA LEU A 118 7.94 3.44 10.11
C LEU A 118 8.67 2.14 9.77
N ASN A 119 8.21 1.39 8.76
CA ASN A 119 8.92 0.20 8.28
C ASN A 119 10.26 0.59 7.67
N ARG A 120 10.30 1.66 6.87
CA ARG A 120 11.55 2.17 6.31
C ARG A 120 12.53 2.65 7.39
N ALA A 121 12.00 3.30 8.44
CA ALA A 121 12.80 3.67 9.60
C ALA A 121 13.39 2.43 10.33
N ALA A 122 12.63 1.35 10.46
CA ALA A 122 13.11 0.11 11.08
C ALA A 122 14.27 -0.52 10.28
N GLU A 123 14.22 -0.47 8.95
CA GLU A 123 15.34 -0.89 8.09
C GLU A 123 16.59 -0.05 8.33
N LEU A 124 16.45 1.28 8.32
CA LEU A 124 17.57 2.21 8.57
C LEU A 124 18.17 2.03 9.96
N ILE A 125 17.33 1.76 10.97
CA ILE A 125 17.83 1.45 12.33
C ILE A 125 18.64 0.14 12.32
N THR A 126 18.17 -0.89 11.63
CA THR A 126 18.87 -2.18 11.54
C THR A 126 20.19 -2.07 10.77
N GLU A 127 20.30 -1.17 9.80
CA GLU A 127 21.56 -0.87 9.12
C GLU A 127 22.61 -0.24 10.03
N GLY A 128 22.20 0.43 11.11
CA GLY A 128 23.09 0.98 12.12
C GLY A 128 24.00 2.13 11.68
N LYS A 129 23.70 2.76 10.53
CA LYS A 129 24.55 3.83 9.93
C LYS A 129 24.17 5.24 10.40
N HIS A 130 22.97 5.39 10.93
CA HIS A 130 22.37 6.69 11.24
C HIS A 130 21.88 6.75 12.69
N THR A 131 21.87 7.91 13.26
CA THR A 131 21.28 8.17 14.57
C THR A 131 19.76 8.16 14.48
N VAL A 132 19.09 7.91 15.59
CA VAL A 132 17.62 7.91 15.66
C VAL A 132 17.02 9.26 15.23
N SER A 133 17.73 10.37 15.48
CA SER A 133 17.30 11.70 15.04
C SER A 133 17.38 11.85 13.52
N GLU A 134 18.51 11.46 12.93
CA GLU A 134 18.68 11.48 11.46
C GLU A 134 17.65 10.59 10.78
N ILE A 135 17.35 9.42 11.33
CA ILE A 135 16.32 8.51 10.77
C ILE A 135 14.94 9.15 10.83
N ALA A 136 14.60 9.87 11.91
CA ALA A 136 13.33 10.59 12.00
C ALA A 136 13.23 11.65 10.90
N ASP A 137 14.30 12.41 10.64
CA ASP A 137 14.35 13.42 9.58
C ASP A 137 14.31 12.76 8.18
N MET A 138 15.09 11.71 7.94
CA MET A 138 15.12 10.95 6.68
C MET A 138 13.77 10.32 6.33
N THR A 139 12.96 9.99 7.33
CA THR A 139 11.63 9.42 7.15
C THR A 139 10.50 10.46 7.26
N GLY A 140 10.86 11.74 7.24
CA GLY A 140 9.94 12.87 7.16
C GLY A 140 8.99 12.98 8.36
N PHE A 141 9.50 12.72 9.56
CA PHE A 141 8.80 13.04 10.79
C PHE A 141 9.20 14.43 11.27
N SER A 142 8.22 15.30 11.51
CA SER A 142 8.45 16.67 11.94
C SER A 142 9.09 16.81 13.32
N THR A 143 8.99 15.79 14.17
CA THR A 143 9.61 15.77 15.50
C THR A 143 10.04 14.36 15.91
N LEU A 144 11.18 14.27 16.60
CA LEU A 144 11.69 13.02 17.17
C LEU A 144 10.72 12.39 18.19
N SER A 145 10.00 13.23 18.94
CA SER A 145 9.00 12.76 19.91
C SER A 145 7.81 12.07 19.22
N HIS A 146 7.32 12.63 18.13
CA HIS A 146 6.23 12.03 17.33
C HIS A 146 6.70 10.73 16.66
N PHE A 147 7.91 10.71 16.11
CA PHE A 147 8.56 9.53 15.58
C PHE A 147 8.63 8.40 16.61
N SER A 148 9.28 8.64 17.75
CA SER A 148 9.50 7.64 18.80
C SER A 148 8.21 7.05 19.35
N LYS A 149 7.19 7.88 19.59
CA LYS A 149 5.86 7.43 20.02
C LYS A 149 5.19 6.55 18.97
N SER A 150 5.28 6.95 17.70
CA SER A 150 4.66 6.21 16.58
C SER A 150 5.37 4.88 16.35
N PHE A 151 6.69 4.86 16.42
CA PHE A 151 7.52 3.68 16.28
C PHE A 151 7.23 2.67 17.41
N LYS A 152 7.26 3.12 18.66
CA LYS A 152 6.91 2.27 19.81
C LYS A 152 5.50 1.69 19.73
N LYS A 153 4.54 2.49 19.23
CA LYS A 153 3.17 2.00 19.02
C LYS A 153 3.10 0.87 17.99
N GLN A 154 3.91 0.91 16.94
CA GLN A 154 3.89 -0.07 15.85
C GLN A 154 4.71 -1.33 16.17
N PHE A 155 5.89 -1.16 16.74
CA PHE A 155 6.87 -2.24 16.95
C PHE A 155 6.94 -2.73 18.40
N GLY A 156 6.28 -2.06 19.35
CA GLY A 156 6.25 -2.42 20.77
C GLY A 156 7.46 -1.92 21.56
N VAL A 157 8.56 -1.58 20.88
CA VAL A 157 9.82 -1.12 21.48
C VAL A 157 10.22 0.26 20.95
N SER A 158 11.08 0.96 21.66
CA SER A 158 11.58 2.26 21.20
C SER A 158 12.58 2.10 20.03
N PRO A 159 12.77 3.13 19.19
CA PRO A 159 13.77 3.07 18.11
C PRO A 159 15.18 2.73 18.60
N SER A 160 15.59 3.24 19.77
CA SER A 160 16.91 3.00 20.35
C SER A 160 17.08 1.57 20.89
N GLU A 161 16.00 0.89 21.22
CA GLU A 161 16.00 -0.51 21.67
C GLU A 161 15.91 -1.49 20.49
N TYR A 162 15.29 -1.06 19.39
CA TYR A 162 15.10 -1.89 18.20
C TYR A 162 16.40 -2.21 17.46
N GLY A 163 17.40 -1.31 17.52
CA GLY A 163 18.72 -1.46 16.88
C GLY A 163 19.79 -2.15 17.72
N LYS A 164 19.42 -2.67 18.88
CA LYS A 164 20.33 -3.42 19.77
C LYS A 164 20.13 -4.92 19.60
#